data_7f7cd67fb2926198c7e651ffa44dc284
#
_entry.id   7f7cd67fb2926198c7e651ffa44dc284
#
_cell.length_a   1.000
_cell.length_b   1.000
_cell.length_c   1.000
_cell.angle_alpha   90.00
_cell.angle_beta   90.00
_cell.angle_gamma   90.00
#
_symmetry.space_group_name_H-M   'P 1'
#
loop_
_entity.id
_entity.type
_entity.pdbx_description
1 polymer ?
#
loop_
_entity_poly.entity_id
_entity_poly.type
_entity_poly.pdbx_seq_one_letter_code
_entity_poly.pdbx_strand_id
1 'polypeptide(L)'
;MRFKTVNERTQTPDVASAPLRIRTIADQSLWSLSEYVCSAGPHDRPFEERHDRVSLALVASGTFRYRTDAGEGLLYPGALLLGNAGACYECGHEHSHGDRCLALHIDRDLYAEIASGASALNGHAFRRATLPAAPSLAAIAVALQNPNRSRLELEETVLDFIAAVASVAAANHAPARRPSAAAMRRIPRVLEYVESHLLSDLDLAALSRQATMSRYHFLRTFKRATGLTPHQYVLSRRLRLAAARIRSTAEPIAHVAAAAGFGDLSTFNRLFRSAIGVTPTTFRSRRSAVPAE
;
A
#
# COMPACT_ATOMS: atom_id res chain seq x y z
N MET A 1 -11.27 15.86 -27.36
CA MET A 1 -10.09 15.12 -27.82
C MET A 1 -10.54 13.72 -28.22
N ARG A 2 -10.31 13.33 -29.48
CA ARG A 2 -10.80 12.06 -30.02
C ARG A 2 -9.83 10.95 -29.62
N PHE A 3 -10.33 9.93 -28.96
CA PHE A 3 -9.57 8.71 -28.66
C PHE A 3 -9.43 7.89 -29.96
N LYS A 4 -8.20 7.55 -30.31
CA LYS A 4 -7.91 6.60 -31.39
C LYS A 4 -8.15 5.19 -30.88
N THR A 5 -9.04 4.47 -31.55
CA THR A 5 -9.19 3.00 -31.42
C THR A 5 -7.87 2.33 -31.77
N VAL A 6 -7.30 1.62 -30.83
CA VAL A 6 -6.10 0.79 -31.04
C VAL A 6 -6.54 -0.53 -31.65
N ASN A 7 -6.07 -0.75 -32.87
CA ASN A 7 -6.27 -1.92 -33.67
C ASN A 7 -5.43 -3.09 -33.12
N GLU A 8 -6.03 -4.25 -32.98
CA GLU A 8 -5.37 -5.50 -32.62
C GLU A 8 -4.22 -5.81 -33.58
N ARG A 9 -3.00 -5.70 -33.10
CA ARG A 9 -1.85 -6.44 -33.63
C ARG A 9 -1.07 -7.02 -32.45
N THR A 10 -1.19 -8.32 -32.28
CA THR A 10 -0.27 -9.19 -31.56
C THR A 10 1.16 -8.91 -32.02
N GLN A 11 1.87 -8.04 -31.31
CA GLN A 11 3.33 -8.01 -31.32
C GLN A 11 3.77 -8.55 -29.96
N THR A 12 4.32 -9.76 -29.97
CA THR A 12 5.11 -10.31 -28.88
C THR A 12 6.24 -9.32 -28.59
N PRO A 13 6.26 -8.66 -27.40
CA PRO A 13 7.39 -7.83 -27.03
C PRO A 13 8.57 -8.75 -26.70
N ASP A 14 9.72 -8.35 -27.16
CA ASP A 14 11.03 -8.92 -26.85
C ASP A 14 11.15 -9.12 -25.33
N VAL A 15 11.33 -10.37 -24.86
CA VAL A 15 11.21 -10.81 -23.46
C VAL A 15 12.33 -10.23 -22.57
N ALA A 16 13.23 -9.38 -23.10
CA ALA A 16 14.43 -8.92 -22.40
C ALA A 16 14.31 -7.59 -21.64
N SER A 17 13.21 -6.82 -21.71
CA SER A 17 13.12 -5.50 -21.04
C SER A 17 11.72 -4.99 -20.68
N ALA A 18 10.79 -5.85 -20.30
CA ALA A 18 9.56 -5.34 -19.69
C ALA A 18 9.87 -4.78 -18.29
N PRO A 19 9.59 -3.49 -17.99
CA PRO A 19 9.88 -2.90 -16.69
C PRO A 19 9.02 -3.51 -15.58
N LEU A 20 8.05 -4.35 -15.92
CA LEU A 20 7.07 -4.92 -15.01
C LEU A 20 7.18 -6.46 -14.98
N ARG A 21 7.43 -7.03 -13.80
CA ARG A 21 7.37 -8.46 -13.53
C ARG A 21 6.15 -8.76 -12.68
N ILE A 22 5.37 -9.76 -13.09
CA ILE A 22 4.16 -10.17 -12.38
C ILE A 22 4.35 -11.62 -11.91
N ARG A 23 4.10 -11.85 -10.62
CA ARG A 23 4.08 -13.19 -10.03
C ARG A 23 2.73 -13.45 -9.42
N THR A 24 1.95 -14.34 -10.01
CA THR A 24 0.67 -14.79 -9.44
C THR A 24 0.92 -15.57 -8.16
N ILE A 25 0.26 -15.17 -7.08
CA ILE A 25 0.29 -15.81 -5.77
C ILE A 25 -0.89 -16.76 -5.64
N ALA A 26 -2.07 -16.32 -6.09
CA ALA A 26 -3.27 -17.14 -6.13
C ALA A 26 -4.19 -16.65 -7.27
N ASP A 27 -4.87 -17.60 -7.90
CA ASP A 27 -5.86 -17.32 -8.93
C ASP A 27 -7.11 -18.16 -8.69
N GLN A 28 -8.22 -17.47 -8.47
CA GLN A 28 -9.53 -18.04 -8.23
C GLN A 28 -10.53 -17.44 -9.22
N SER A 29 -11.69 -18.04 -9.39
CA SER A 29 -12.71 -17.56 -10.35
C SER A 29 -13.15 -16.13 -10.11
N LEU A 30 -13.30 -15.72 -8.86
CA LEU A 30 -13.83 -14.40 -8.48
C LEU A 30 -12.77 -13.41 -8.03
N TRP A 31 -11.53 -13.85 -7.80
CA TRP A 31 -10.42 -12.97 -7.43
C TRP A 31 -9.06 -13.58 -7.77
N SER A 32 -8.07 -12.74 -7.98
CA SER A 32 -6.67 -13.14 -8.11
C SER A 32 -5.77 -12.20 -7.33
N LEU A 33 -4.73 -12.76 -6.73
CA LEU A 33 -3.70 -12.02 -5.99
C LEU A 33 -2.36 -12.20 -6.68
N SER A 34 -1.73 -11.10 -7.04
CA SER A 34 -0.43 -11.10 -7.70
C SER A 34 0.52 -10.07 -7.10
N GLU A 35 1.80 -10.39 -7.16
CA GLU A 35 2.87 -9.46 -6.86
C GLU A 35 3.35 -8.81 -8.15
N TYR A 36 3.39 -7.50 -8.16
CA TYR A 36 3.90 -6.66 -9.23
C TYR A 36 5.22 -6.05 -8.78
N VAL A 37 6.27 -6.23 -9.55
CA VAL A 37 7.58 -5.61 -9.35
C VAL A 37 7.90 -4.79 -10.58
N CYS A 38 7.82 -3.48 -10.43
CA CYS A 38 8.17 -2.52 -11.46
C CYS A 38 9.63 -2.10 -11.29
N SER A 39 10.38 -2.00 -12.39
CA SER A 39 11.76 -1.48 -12.41
C SER A 39 11.88 -0.13 -13.11
N ALA A 40 10.75 0.49 -13.50
CA ALA A 40 10.73 1.79 -14.15
C ALA A 40 11.32 2.89 -13.24
N GLY A 41 11.96 3.86 -13.86
CA GLY A 41 12.62 4.98 -13.20
C GLY A 41 12.08 6.35 -13.66
N PRO A 42 12.71 7.45 -13.20
CA PRO A 42 12.24 8.80 -13.48
C PRO A 42 12.30 9.22 -14.95
N HIS A 43 13.06 8.50 -15.76
CA HIS A 43 13.24 8.79 -17.19
C HIS A 43 12.34 7.94 -18.09
N ASP A 44 11.66 6.95 -17.51
CA ASP A 44 10.74 6.11 -18.25
C ASP A 44 9.40 6.84 -18.44
N ARG A 45 8.78 6.60 -19.58
CA ARG A 45 7.46 7.18 -19.85
C ARG A 45 6.44 6.51 -18.96
N PRO A 46 5.52 7.30 -18.36
CA PRO A 46 4.38 6.72 -17.68
C PRO A 46 3.63 5.79 -18.63
N PHE A 47 3.24 4.63 -18.13
CA PHE A 47 2.45 3.68 -18.90
C PHE A 47 0.96 3.85 -18.58
N GLU A 48 0.14 3.72 -19.61
CA GLU A 48 -1.31 3.77 -19.51
C GLU A 48 -1.88 2.36 -19.72
N GLU A 49 -2.74 1.95 -18.80
CA GLU A 49 -3.43 0.66 -18.84
C GLU A 49 -4.88 0.81 -18.40
N ARG A 50 -5.62 -0.30 -18.43
CA ARG A 50 -7.01 -0.37 -17.99
C ARG A 50 -7.18 -1.45 -16.94
N HIS A 51 -7.94 -1.16 -15.90
CA HIS A 51 -8.35 -2.17 -14.93
C HIS A 51 -9.45 -3.07 -15.51
N ASP A 52 -9.18 -4.33 -15.72
CA ASP A 52 -10.19 -5.30 -16.18
C ASP A 52 -11.19 -5.64 -15.07
N ARG A 53 -10.73 -5.65 -13.82
CA ARG A 53 -11.50 -5.95 -12.61
C ARG A 53 -11.37 -4.81 -11.60
N VAL A 54 -12.16 -4.87 -10.53
CA VAL A 54 -11.91 -4.02 -9.35
C VAL A 54 -10.53 -4.36 -8.81
N SER A 55 -9.68 -3.35 -8.61
CA SER A 55 -8.27 -3.54 -8.26
C SER A 55 -7.94 -2.84 -6.94
N LEU A 56 -7.37 -3.59 -6.01
CA LEU A 56 -6.85 -3.10 -4.73
C LEU A 56 -5.36 -3.44 -4.67
N ALA A 57 -4.48 -2.46 -4.81
CA ALA A 57 -3.05 -2.75 -4.73
C ALA A 57 -2.41 -2.09 -3.51
N LEU A 58 -1.79 -2.92 -2.67
CA LEU A 58 -1.02 -2.49 -1.51
C LEU A 58 0.43 -2.27 -1.91
N VAL A 59 0.95 -1.07 -1.73
CA VAL A 59 2.36 -0.78 -1.96
C VAL A 59 3.20 -1.39 -0.86
N ALA A 60 4.09 -2.31 -1.21
CA ALA A 60 5.04 -2.94 -0.29
C ALA A 60 6.34 -2.13 -0.18
N SER A 61 6.87 -1.64 -1.31
CA SER A 61 8.07 -0.79 -1.38
C SER A 61 8.02 0.13 -2.61
N GLY A 62 8.85 1.16 -2.62
CA GLY A 62 8.91 2.17 -3.68
C GLY A 62 7.83 3.25 -3.56
N THR A 63 7.92 4.24 -4.45
CA THR A 63 6.98 5.36 -4.53
C THR A 63 6.67 5.67 -6.00
N PHE A 64 5.41 5.90 -6.33
CA PHE A 64 5.02 6.27 -7.68
C PHE A 64 3.74 7.11 -7.68
N ARG A 65 3.51 7.82 -8.75
CA ARG A 65 2.28 8.55 -9.02
C ARG A 65 1.29 7.63 -9.71
N TYR A 66 0.06 7.66 -9.25
CA TYR A 66 -1.06 6.97 -9.85
C TYR A 66 -2.17 7.95 -10.16
N ARG A 67 -2.69 7.91 -11.39
CA ARG A 67 -3.75 8.77 -11.89
C ARG A 67 -4.82 7.95 -12.60
N THR A 68 -6.07 8.26 -12.32
CA THR A 68 -7.27 7.69 -12.97
C THR A 68 -8.37 8.76 -13.00
N ASP A 69 -9.53 8.45 -13.56
CA ASP A 69 -10.72 9.31 -13.54
C ASP A 69 -11.20 9.65 -12.12
N ALA A 70 -11.05 8.75 -11.17
CA ALA A 70 -11.37 8.96 -9.75
C ALA A 70 -10.38 9.89 -9.01
N GLY A 71 -9.32 10.37 -9.69
CA GLY A 71 -8.35 11.31 -9.14
C GLY A 71 -6.90 10.89 -9.34
N GLU A 72 -6.03 11.54 -8.56
CA GLU A 72 -4.59 11.34 -8.61
C GLU A 72 -4.02 11.30 -7.20
N GLY A 73 -3.00 10.49 -6.96
CA GLY A 73 -2.31 10.41 -5.68
C GLY A 73 -0.88 9.88 -5.79
N LEU A 74 -0.09 10.20 -4.77
CA LEU A 74 1.21 9.61 -4.53
C LEU A 74 1.00 8.31 -3.77
N LEU A 75 1.52 7.22 -4.31
CA LEU A 75 1.58 5.91 -3.68
C LEU A 75 2.95 5.72 -3.04
N TYR A 76 2.97 5.12 -1.85
CA TYR A 76 4.14 4.91 -1.00
C TYR A 76 3.91 3.68 -0.13
N PRO A 77 4.93 3.11 0.51
CA PRO A 77 4.78 1.88 1.27
C PRO A 77 3.65 1.93 2.30
N GLY A 78 2.67 1.07 2.08
CA GLY A 78 1.47 0.95 2.89
C GLY A 78 0.26 1.74 2.43
N ALA A 79 0.39 2.60 1.44
CA ALA A 79 -0.75 3.19 0.75
C ALA A 79 -1.42 2.16 -0.16
N LEU A 80 -2.66 2.44 -0.51
CA LEU A 80 -3.46 1.59 -1.39
C LEU A 80 -3.83 2.34 -2.67
N LEU A 81 -3.68 1.67 -3.78
CA LEU A 81 -4.26 1.99 -5.06
C LEU A 81 -5.67 1.41 -5.12
N LEU A 82 -6.61 2.21 -5.62
CA LEU A 82 -8.00 1.82 -5.84
C LEU A 82 -8.33 1.96 -7.32
N GLY A 83 -8.61 0.85 -7.98
CA GLY A 83 -8.95 0.78 -9.40
C GLY A 83 -10.39 0.32 -9.63
N ASN A 84 -11.16 1.14 -10.36
CA ASN A 84 -12.49 0.76 -10.83
C ASN A 84 -12.38 -0.12 -12.06
N ALA A 85 -13.19 -1.18 -12.16
CA ALA A 85 -13.26 -2.01 -13.35
C ALA A 85 -13.62 -1.17 -14.59
N GLY A 86 -12.84 -1.30 -15.66
CA GLY A 86 -12.99 -0.55 -16.90
C GLY A 86 -12.34 0.84 -16.92
N ALA A 87 -11.85 1.34 -15.79
CA ALA A 87 -11.19 2.65 -15.73
C ALA A 87 -9.76 2.57 -16.28
N CYS A 88 -9.39 3.56 -17.09
CA CYS A 88 -8.00 3.76 -17.50
C CYS A 88 -7.20 4.40 -16.37
N TYR A 89 -5.92 4.02 -16.27
CA TYR A 89 -5.01 4.57 -15.30
C TYR A 89 -3.62 4.81 -15.87
N GLU A 90 -2.88 5.67 -15.21
CA GLU A 90 -1.49 5.98 -15.53
C GLU A 90 -0.64 5.83 -14.28
N CYS A 91 0.47 5.09 -14.39
CA CYS A 91 1.51 4.99 -13.38
C CYS A 91 2.79 5.67 -13.86
N GLY A 92 3.45 6.44 -12.98
CA GLY A 92 4.70 7.12 -13.30
C GLY A 92 5.64 7.24 -12.10
N HIS A 93 6.94 6.98 -12.35
CA HIS A 93 8.01 7.11 -11.37
C HIS A 93 8.78 8.42 -11.64
N GLU A 94 8.48 9.48 -10.88
CA GLU A 94 9.14 10.78 -11.11
C GLU A 94 10.48 10.92 -10.36
N HIS A 95 10.68 10.17 -9.27
CA HIS A 95 11.81 10.36 -8.36
C HIS A 95 12.34 9.09 -7.71
N SER A 96 11.72 7.94 -7.95
CA SER A 96 12.14 6.64 -7.41
C SER A 96 12.42 5.64 -8.52
N HIS A 97 13.21 4.63 -8.20
CA HIS A 97 13.46 3.51 -9.11
C HIS A 97 12.66 2.31 -8.63
N GLY A 98 11.59 2.02 -9.38
CA GLY A 98 10.78 0.86 -9.15
C GLY A 98 9.87 0.90 -7.93
N ASP A 99 8.96 -0.04 -7.92
CA ASP A 99 8.07 -0.31 -6.79
C ASP A 99 7.72 -1.80 -6.75
N ARG A 100 7.17 -2.19 -5.61
CA ARG A 100 6.62 -3.53 -5.41
C ARG A 100 5.24 -3.40 -4.80
N CYS A 101 4.25 -4.00 -5.46
CA CYS A 101 2.86 -3.97 -5.05
C CYS A 101 2.29 -5.38 -4.93
N LEU A 102 1.39 -5.58 -3.97
CA LEU A 102 0.48 -6.72 -3.93
C LEU A 102 -0.87 -6.27 -4.45
N ALA A 103 -1.24 -6.73 -5.63
CA ALA A 103 -2.49 -6.37 -6.28
C ALA A 103 -3.50 -7.52 -6.20
N LEU A 104 -4.65 -7.21 -5.67
CA LEU A 104 -5.83 -8.04 -5.64
C LEU A 104 -6.80 -7.55 -6.71
N HIS A 105 -7.09 -8.40 -7.68
CA HIS A 105 -8.10 -8.17 -8.71
C HIS A 105 -9.35 -8.95 -8.35
N ILE A 106 -10.49 -8.28 -8.33
CA ILE A 106 -11.73 -8.81 -7.75
C ILE A 106 -12.85 -8.67 -8.78
N ASP A 107 -13.66 -9.69 -8.90
CA ASP A 107 -14.90 -9.61 -9.65
C ASP A 107 -15.79 -8.49 -9.09
N ARG A 108 -16.51 -7.79 -9.97
CA ARG A 108 -17.34 -6.63 -9.59
C ARG A 108 -18.44 -7.02 -8.62
N ASP A 109 -19.09 -8.18 -8.86
CA ASP A 109 -20.25 -8.59 -8.07
C ASP A 109 -19.81 -9.07 -6.68
N LEU A 110 -18.69 -9.80 -6.58
CA LEU A 110 -18.08 -10.15 -5.29
C LEU A 110 -17.68 -8.90 -4.49
N TYR A 111 -17.06 -7.91 -5.14
CA TYR A 111 -16.73 -6.65 -4.45
C TYR A 111 -18.00 -5.95 -3.96
N ALA A 112 -19.04 -5.88 -4.80
CA ALA A 112 -20.31 -5.26 -4.47
C ALA A 112 -21.01 -5.95 -3.29
N GLU A 113 -21.01 -7.28 -3.26
CA GLU A 113 -21.57 -8.09 -2.17
C GLU A 113 -20.89 -7.75 -0.84
N ILE A 114 -19.55 -7.78 -0.79
CA ILE A 114 -18.79 -7.51 0.43
C ILE A 114 -18.93 -6.05 0.86
N ALA A 115 -18.85 -5.11 -0.08
CA ALA A 115 -18.93 -3.68 0.20
C ALA A 115 -20.32 -3.26 0.70
N SER A 116 -21.40 -3.88 0.22
CA SER A 116 -22.78 -3.62 0.68
C SER A 116 -22.99 -4.00 2.14
N GLY A 117 -22.33 -5.05 2.63
CA GLY A 117 -22.31 -5.43 4.03
C GLY A 117 -21.53 -4.47 4.92
N ALA A 118 -20.54 -3.74 4.36
CA ALA A 118 -19.69 -2.81 5.10
C ALA A 118 -20.22 -1.36 5.13
N SER A 119 -21.06 -0.95 4.19
CA SER A 119 -21.61 0.41 4.12
C SER A 119 -22.76 0.50 3.10
N ALA A 120 -23.80 1.24 3.45
CA ALA A 120 -24.94 1.52 2.58
C ALA A 120 -24.60 2.53 1.45
N LEU A 121 -23.52 2.30 0.71
CA LEU A 121 -23.10 3.17 -0.38
C LEU A 121 -23.80 2.79 -1.68
N ASN A 122 -24.67 3.69 -2.15
CA ASN A 122 -25.22 3.66 -3.49
C ASN A 122 -24.10 3.93 -4.53
N GLY A 123 -23.47 2.88 -5.01
CA GLY A 123 -22.46 2.95 -6.06
C GLY A 123 -21.17 2.22 -5.68
N HIS A 124 -20.89 1.13 -6.39
CA HIS A 124 -19.74 0.23 -6.17
C HIS A 124 -18.42 0.76 -6.75
N ALA A 125 -18.35 2.04 -7.12
CA ALA A 125 -17.16 2.67 -7.70
C ALA A 125 -16.43 3.51 -6.66
N PHE A 126 -15.10 3.38 -6.65
CA PHE A 126 -14.24 4.26 -5.86
C PHE A 126 -14.30 5.68 -6.40
N ARG A 127 -14.51 6.64 -5.51
CA ARG A 127 -14.46 8.08 -5.81
C ARG A 127 -13.06 8.68 -5.58
N ARG A 128 -12.09 7.84 -5.27
CA ARG A 128 -10.69 8.22 -5.00
C ARG A 128 -9.76 7.21 -5.65
N ALA A 129 -8.67 7.69 -6.20
CA ALA A 129 -7.63 6.84 -6.79
C ALA A 129 -6.79 6.12 -5.73
N THR A 130 -6.63 6.70 -4.54
CA THR A 130 -5.72 6.18 -3.51
C THR A 130 -6.29 6.34 -2.10
N LEU A 131 -5.87 5.43 -1.20
CA LEU A 131 -6.02 5.60 0.24
C LEU A 131 -4.65 5.69 0.91
N PRO A 132 -4.51 6.55 1.94
CA PRO A 132 -3.29 6.59 2.74
C PRO A 132 -3.12 5.29 3.54
N ALA A 133 -1.89 5.04 3.98
CA ALA A 133 -1.61 3.94 4.89
C ALA A 133 -2.47 4.06 6.15
N ALA A 134 -3.35 3.07 6.38
CA ALA A 134 -4.24 3.03 7.53
C ALA A 134 -3.77 1.98 8.55
N PRO A 135 -3.73 2.30 9.85
CA PRO A 135 -3.39 1.32 10.88
C PRO A 135 -4.30 0.10 10.87
N SER A 136 -5.60 0.29 10.62
CA SER A 136 -6.58 -0.79 10.54
C SER A 136 -6.29 -1.83 9.44
N LEU A 137 -5.52 -1.47 8.42
CA LEU A 137 -5.10 -2.37 7.34
C LEU A 137 -3.72 -3.00 7.58
N ALA A 138 -2.99 -2.58 8.61
CA ALA A 138 -1.60 -3.00 8.81
C ALA A 138 -1.47 -4.50 9.08
N ALA A 139 -2.35 -5.08 9.90
CA ALA A 139 -2.34 -6.53 10.20
C ALA A 139 -2.63 -7.37 8.96
N ILE A 140 -3.66 -6.97 8.20
CA ILE A 140 -4.07 -7.65 6.97
C ILE A 140 -2.98 -7.52 5.90
N ALA A 141 -2.35 -6.33 5.79
CA ALA A 141 -1.23 -6.10 4.88
C ALA A 141 -0.04 -7.01 5.17
N VAL A 142 0.28 -7.25 6.45
CA VAL A 142 1.32 -8.22 6.85
C VAL A 142 0.87 -9.65 6.58
N ALA A 143 -0.40 -9.97 6.84
CA ALA A 143 -0.95 -11.28 6.54
C ALA A 143 -0.91 -11.57 5.04
N LEU A 144 -1.26 -10.62 4.17
CA LEU A 144 -1.19 -10.78 2.72
C LEU A 144 0.24 -11.02 2.18
N GLN A 145 1.27 -10.61 2.89
CA GLN A 145 2.67 -10.81 2.50
C GLN A 145 3.29 -12.12 3.04
N ASN A 146 2.56 -12.89 3.84
CA ASN A 146 3.06 -14.16 4.39
C ASN A 146 3.04 -15.26 3.31
N PRO A 147 4.17 -15.84 2.89
CA PRO A 147 4.20 -16.90 1.87
C PRO A 147 3.72 -18.27 2.40
N ASN A 148 3.76 -18.49 3.72
CA ASN A 148 3.52 -19.79 4.37
C ASN A 148 2.10 -19.91 4.93
N ARG A 149 1.07 -19.58 4.15
CA ARG A 149 -0.32 -19.71 4.60
C ARG A 149 -1.06 -20.82 3.85
N SER A 150 -2.01 -21.44 4.53
CA SER A 150 -2.93 -22.36 3.89
C SER A 150 -3.86 -21.64 2.90
N ARG A 151 -4.47 -22.37 1.99
CA ARG A 151 -5.45 -21.83 1.04
C ARG A 151 -6.60 -21.14 1.77
N LEU A 152 -7.15 -21.78 2.81
CA LEU A 152 -8.26 -21.23 3.60
C LEU A 152 -7.88 -19.92 4.29
N GLU A 153 -6.71 -19.86 4.94
CA GLU A 153 -6.20 -18.62 5.57
C GLU A 153 -6.01 -17.50 4.56
N LEU A 154 -5.60 -17.82 3.33
CA LEU A 154 -5.48 -16.83 2.27
C LEU A 154 -6.84 -16.29 1.85
N GLU A 155 -7.82 -17.16 1.62
CA GLU A 155 -9.18 -16.80 1.23
C GLU A 155 -9.84 -15.90 2.31
N GLU A 156 -9.78 -16.28 3.58
CA GLU A 156 -10.27 -15.47 4.69
C GLU A 156 -9.57 -14.09 4.73
N THR A 157 -8.23 -14.06 4.61
CA THR A 157 -7.46 -12.81 4.61
C THR A 157 -7.83 -11.89 3.44
N VAL A 158 -8.10 -12.45 2.27
CA VAL A 158 -8.52 -11.69 1.08
C VAL A 158 -9.91 -11.08 1.31
N LEU A 159 -10.88 -11.84 1.81
CA LEU A 159 -12.22 -11.33 2.10
C LEU A 159 -12.18 -10.23 3.19
N ASP A 160 -11.42 -10.43 4.25
CA ASP A 160 -11.20 -9.43 5.30
C ASP A 160 -10.55 -8.16 4.73
N PHE A 161 -9.61 -8.32 3.81
CA PHE A 161 -8.96 -7.17 3.16
C PHE A 161 -9.94 -6.35 2.34
N ILE A 162 -10.78 -7.00 1.53
CA ILE A 162 -11.81 -6.34 0.74
C ILE A 162 -12.77 -5.56 1.64
N ALA A 163 -13.29 -6.21 2.69
CA ALA A 163 -14.22 -5.59 3.64
C ALA A 163 -13.59 -4.39 4.37
N ALA A 164 -12.36 -4.54 4.84
CA ALA A 164 -11.64 -3.48 5.52
C ALA A 164 -11.35 -2.28 4.60
N VAL A 165 -10.95 -2.51 3.34
CA VAL A 165 -10.72 -1.45 2.36
C VAL A 165 -12.03 -0.75 2.01
N ALA A 166 -13.11 -1.48 1.79
CA ALA A 166 -14.44 -0.92 1.53
C ALA A 166 -14.90 0.00 2.68
N SER A 167 -14.72 -0.44 3.94
CA SER A 167 -15.04 0.35 5.13
C SER A 167 -14.20 1.64 5.22
N VAL A 168 -12.89 1.55 5.00
CA VAL A 168 -11.99 2.72 5.02
C VAL A 168 -12.29 3.68 3.87
N ALA A 169 -12.58 3.17 2.68
CA ALA A 169 -12.96 3.98 1.53
C ALA A 169 -14.28 4.73 1.78
N ALA A 170 -15.25 4.05 2.39
CA ALA A 170 -16.52 4.62 2.78
C ALA A 170 -16.39 5.75 3.82
N ALA A 171 -15.54 5.59 4.83
CA ALA A 171 -15.31 6.60 5.86
C ALA A 171 -14.59 7.86 5.32
N ASN A 172 -13.88 7.76 4.19
CA ASN A 172 -13.09 8.85 3.61
C ASN A 172 -13.79 9.54 2.42
N HIS A 173 -15.04 9.97 2.59
CA HIS A 173 -15.86 10.57 1.52
C HIS A 173 -15.38 11.95 1.03
N ALA A 174 -14.57 12.69 1.79
CA ALA A 174 -14.08 13.98 1.35
C ALA A 174 -13.12 13.83 0.17
N PRO A 175 -13.28 14.61 -0.93
CA PRO A 175 -12.34 14.57 -2.03
C PRO A 175 -10.94 14.92 -1.52
N ALA A 176 -9.97 14.06 -1.79
CA ALA A 176 -8.59 14.35 -1.45
C ALA A 176 -8.14 15.61 -2.19
N ARG A 177 -7.80 16.66 -1.42
CA ARG A 177 -7.27 17.88 -2.03
C ARG A 177 -5.95 17.55 -2.72
N ARG A 178 -5.89 17.73 -4.04
CA ARG A 178 -4.70 17.38 -4.85
C ARG A 178 -3.45 18.02 -4.25
N PRO A 179 -2.36 17.26 -4.03
CA PRO A 179 -1.07 17.84 -3.70
C PRO A 179 -0.61 18.78 -4.81
N SER A 180 0.15 19.83 -4.48
CA SER A 180 0.74 20.68 -5.52
C SER A 180 1.80 19.92 -6.31
N ALA A 181 2.04 20.32 -7.58
CA ALA A 181 3.11 19.73 -8.40
C ALA A 181 4.48 19.76 -7.69
N ALA A 182 4.77 20.83 -6.92
CA ALA A 182 5.99 20.92 -6.12
C ALA A 182 6.04 19.88 -4.99
N ALA A 183 4.88 19.58 -4.35
CA ALA A 183 4.79 18.54 -3.33
C ALA A 183 5.02 17.15 -3.93
N MET A 184 4.41 16.88 -5.09
CA MET A 184 4.57 15.61 -5.80
C MET A 184 6.02 15.32 -6.21
N ARG A 185 6.82 16.35 -6.46
CA ARG A 185 8.27 16.18 -6.76
C ARG A 185 9.16 16.02 -5.53
N ARG A 186 8.81 16.63 -4.39
CA ARG A 186 9.70 16.70 -3.22
C ARG A 186 9.44 15.61 -2.18
N ILE A 187 8.17 15.27 -1.96
CA ILE A 187 7.80 14.27 -0.95
C ILE A 187 8.35 12.87 -1.25
N PRO A 188 8.38 12.34 -2.48
CA PRO A 188 9.00 11.05 -2.77
C PRO A 188 10.42 10.92 -2.24
N ARG A 189 11.28 11.94 -2.43
CA ARG A 189 12.66 11.95 -1.91
C ARG A 189 12.72 11.86 -0.38
N VAL A 190 11.78 12.53 0.29
CA VAL A 190 11.69 12.43 1.77
C VAL A 190 11.26 11.04 2.18
N LEU A 191 10.31 10.42 1.47
CA LEU A 191 9.87 9.05 1.75
C LEU A 191 11.02 8.05 1.56
N GLU A 192 11.78 8.16 0.49
CA GLU A 192 12.99 7.34 0.27
C GLU A 192 14.04 7.55 1.37
N TYR A 193 14.27 8.81 1.77
CA TYR A 193 15.16 9.12 2.89
C TYR A 193 14.68 8.48 4.19
N VAL A 194 13.37 8.54 4.48
CA VAL A 194 12.79 7.87 5.66
C VAL A 194 12.97 6.36 5.58
N GLU A 195 12.71 5.74 4.42
CA GLU A 195 12.86 4.29 4.26
C GLU A 195 14.32 3.83 4.47
N SER A 196 15.29 4.58 3.94
CA SER A 196 16.72 4.27 4.10
C SER A 196 17.25 4.53 5.52
N HIS A 197 16.56 5.35 6.32
CA HIS A 197 16.95 5.74 7.68
C HIS A 197 15.89 5.36 8.73
N LEU A 198 15.03 4.39 8.42
CA LEU A 198 13.85 4.06 9.23
C LEU A 198 14.17 3.75 10.70
N LEU A 199 15.34 3.15 10.96
CA LEU A 199 15.79 2.76 12.30
C LEU A 199 16.62 3.85 13.00
N SER A 200 16.97 4.92 12.29
CA SER A 200 17.72 6.05 12.85
C SER A 200 16.79 7.01 13.59
N ASP A 201 17.38 7.92 14.35
CA ASP A 201 16.65 9.04 14.95
C ASP A 201 16.37 10.10 13.87
N LEU A 202 15.11 10.15 13.46
CA LEU A 202 14.62 11.04 12.42
C LEU A 202 13.94 12.26 13.05
N ASP A 203 14.50 13.44 12.86
CA ASP A 203 13.90 14.68 13.30
C ASP A 203 13.23 15.47 12.18
N LEU A 204 12.32 16.36 12.56
CA LEU A 204 11.58 17.19 11.62
C LEU A 204 12.47 18.16 10.83
N ALA A 205 13.59 18.59 11.42
CA ALA A 205 14.53 19.49 10.77
C ALA A 205 15.28 18.77 9.64
N ALA A 206 15.73 17.53 9.86
CA ALA A 206 16.36 16.71 8.83
C ALA A 206 15.39 16.47 7.67
N LEU A 207 14.16 16.02 7.96
CA LEU A 207 13.15 15.75 6.93
C LEU A 207 12.75 17.01 6.14
N SER A 208 12.62 18.16 6.81
CA SER A 208 12.28 19.42 6.14
C SER A 208 13.42 19.93 5.25
N ARG A 209 14.69 19.71 5.64
CA ARG A 209 15.87 20.00 4.78
C ARG A 209 15.86 19.14 3.51
N GLN A 210 15.53 17.83 3.61
CA GLN A 210 15.41 16.96 2.44
C GLN A 210 14.33 17.45 1.46
N ALA A 211 13.25 18.03 1.98
CA ALA A 211 12.21 18.64 1.17
C ALA A 211 12.54 20.05 0.66
N THR A 212 13.63 20.67 1.11
CA THR A 212 13.93 22.10 0.87
C THR A 212 12.75 23.01 1.25
N MET A 213 12.18 22.79 2.44
CA MET A 213 11.02 23.51 2.97
C MET A 213 11.27 23.97 4.42
N SER A 214 10.55 24.99 4.86
CA SER A 214 10.43 25.27 6.30
C SER A 214 9.70 24.12 7.00
N ARG A 215 9.97 23.90 8.29
CA ARG A 215 9.35 22.81 9.08
C ARG A 215 7.82 22.82 9.01
N TYR A 216 7.22 23.99 9.14
CA TYR A 216 5.76 24.16 9.09
C TYR A 216 5.18 23.83 7.71
N HIS A 217 5.83 24.37 6.64
CA HIS A 217 5.41 24.10 5.26
C HIS A 217 5.56 22.62 4.92
N PHE A 218 6.66 22.01 5.35
CA PHE A 218 6.91 20.59 5.18
C PHE A 218 5.82 19.72 5.84
N LEU A 219 5.50 19.95 7.13
CA LEU A 219 4.45 19.22 7.85
C LEU A 219 3.12 19.23 7.10
N ARG A 220 2.68 20.40 6.65
CA ARG A 220 1.42 20.55 5.91
C ARG A 220 1.45 19.86 4.56
N THR A 221 2.58 19.98 3.86
CA THR A 221 2.78 19.40 2.53
C THR A 221 2.85 17.89 2.61
N PHE A 222 3.62 17.35 3.55
CA PHE A 222 3.74 15.91 3.78
C PHE A 222 2.39 15.29 4.14
N LYS A 223 1.67 15.86 5.13
CA LYS A 223 0.33 15.38 5.51
C LYS A 223 -0.68 15.46 4.35
N ARG A 224 -0.59 16.49 3.51
CA ARG A 224 -1.47 16.61 2.33
C ARG A 224 -1.15 15.55 1.27
N ALA A 225 0.15 15.24 1.06
CA ALA A 225 0.60 14.28 0.07
C ALA A 225 0.37 12.82 0.50
N THR A 226 0.58 12.52 1.80
CA THR A 226 0.56 11.15 2.33
C THR A 226 -0.68 10.82 3.16
N GLY A 227 -1.45 11.81 3.59
CA GLY A 227 -2.54 11.64 4.56
C GLY A 227 -2.08 11.48 6.01
N LEU A 228 -0.77 11.34 6.27
CA LEU A 228 -0.15 11.11 7.57
C LEU A 228 0.81 12.25 7.94
N THR A 229 1.02 12.44 9.23
CA THR A 229 2.19 13.24 9.65
C THR A 229 3.48 12.45 9.45
N PRO A 230 4.67 13.09 9.34
CA PRO A 230 5.95 12.37 9.23
C PRO A 230 6.15 11.37 10.37
N HIS A 231 5.84 11.74 11.61
CA HIS A 231 5.93 10.85 12.76
C HIS A 231 4.99 9.63 12.63
N GLN A 232 3.72 9.85 12.23
CA GLN A 232 2.77 8.76 12.01
C GLN A 232 3.24 7.82 10.90
N TYR A 233 3.82 8.36 9.85
CA TYR A 233 4.40 7.56 8.76
C TYR A 233 5.54 6.68 9.26
N VAL A 234 6.57 7.26 9.90
CA VAL A 234 7.71 6.50 10.47
C VAL A 234 7.22 5.42 11.42
N LEU A 235 6.30 5.77 12.33
CA LEU A 235 5.74 4.83 13.30
C LEU A 235 5.02 3.66 12.62
N SER A 236 4.20 3.93 11.61
CA SER A 236 3.48 2.88 10.88
C SER A 236 4.44 1.93 10.16
N ARG A 237 5.54 2.47 9.61
CA ARG A 237 6.57 1.67 8.93
C ARG A 237 7.35 0.78 9.91
N ARG A 238 7.75 1.32 11.07
CA ARG A 238 8.41 0.56 12.15
C ARG A 238 7.52 -0.56 12.69
N LEU A 239 6.24 -0.30 12.90
CA LEU A 239 5.28 -1.32 13.35
C LEU A 239 5.10 -2.45 12.32
N ARG A 240 5.05 -2.14 11.03
CA ARG A 240 5.00 -3.17 9.97
C ARG A 240 6.26 -4.01 9.91
N LEU A 241 7.43 -3.38 10.03
CA LEU A 241 8.71 -4.08 10.11
C LEU A 241 8.72 -5.05 11.30
N ALA A 242 8.29 -4.58 12.48
CA ALA A 242 8.17 -5.41 13.67
C ALA A 242 7.18 -6.57 13.47
N ALA A 243 6.01 -6.29 12.90
CA ALA A 243 4.99 -7.31 12.64
C ALA A 243 5.49 -8.40 11.68
N ALA A 244 6.18 -8.01 10.60
CA ALA A 244 6.79 -8.96 9.68
C ALA A 244 7.83 -9.84 10.41
N ARG A 245 8.70 -9.26 11.24
CA ARG A 245 9.72 -9.97 12.00
C ARG A 245 9.13 -10.90 13.06
N ILE A 246 8.08 -10.47 13.77
CA ILE A 246 7.34 -11.32 14.72
C ILE A 246 6.76 -12.56 14.04
N ARG A 247 6.27 -12.43 12.81
CA ARG A 247 5.73 -13.57 12.04
C ARG A 247 6.81 -14.47 11.47
N SER A 248 7.97 -13.96 11.11
CA SER A 248 9.03 -14.73 10.44
C SER A 248 10.03 -15.37 11.39
N THR A 249 10.13 -14.90 12.65
CA THR A 249 11.16 -15.35 13.60
C THR A 249 10.57 -15.75 14.95
N ALA A 250 11.38 -16.48 15.75
CA ALA A 250 11.10 -16.81 17.15
C ALA A 250 11.76 -15.82 18.14
N GLU A 251 12.34 -14.70 17.63
CA GLU A 251 13.03 -13.72 18.48
C GLU A 251 12.13 -13.19 19.61
N PRO A 252 12.69 -12.90 20.81
CA PRO A 252 11.95 -12.24 21.88
C PRO A 252 11.30 -10.94 21.40
N ILE A 253 10.06 -10.69 21.83
CA ILE A 253 9.30 -9.48 21.42
C ILE A 253 10.08 -8.19 21.77
N ALA A 254 10.78 -8.19 22.90
CA ALA A 254 11.60 -7.05 23.30
C ALA A 254 12.74 -6.76 22.30
N HIS A 255 13.39 -7.81 21.78
CA HIS A 255 14.44 -7.67 20.75
C HIS A 255 13.85 -7.15 19.44
N VAL A 256 12.70 -7.68 19.02
CA VAL A 256 12.02 -7.22 17.81
C VAL A 256 11.61 -5.73 17.94
N ALA A 257 11.09 -5.33 19.10
CA ALA A 257 10.73 -3.93 19.37
C ALA A 257 11.95 -3.00 19.26
N ALA A 258 13.05 -3.36 19.96
CA ALA A 258 14.30 -2.60 19.90
C ALA A 258 14.87 -2.52 18.48
N ALA A 259 14.91 -3.65 17.77
CA ALA A 259 15.38 -3.71 16.37
C ALA A 259 14.48 -2.97 15.37
N ALA A 260 13.23 -2.71 15.73
CA ALA A 260 12.31 -1.86 14.95
C ALA A 260 12.36 -0.38 15.36
N GLY A 261 13.30 0.01 16.22
CA GLY A 261 13.54 1.40 16.62
C GLY A 261 12.62 1.91 17.74
N PHE A 262 12.08 1.03 18.57
CA PHE A 262 11.32 1.40 19.78
C PHE A 262 12.22 1.36 21.00
N GLY A 263 12.34 2.49 21.71
CA GLY A 263 13.16 2.59 22.91
C GLY A 263 12.51 1.98 24.16
N ASP A 264 11.22 1.68 24.12
CA ASP A 264 10.44 1.16 25.25
C ASP A 264 9.42 0.10 24.81
N LEU A 265 9.44 -1.04 25.50
CA LEU A 265 8.58 -2.18 25.18
C LEU A 265 7.11 -1.92 25.49
N SER A 266 6.80 -1.14 26.53
CA SER A 266 5.42 -0.83 26.92
C SER A 266 4.76 0.06 25.87
N THR A 267 5.47 1.08 25.40
CA THR A 267 5.05 1.93 24.28
C THR A 267 4.88 1.11 23.00
N PHE A 268 5.83 0.22 22.68
CA PHE A 268 5.70 -0.69 21.54
C PHE A 268 4.42 -1.53 21.62
N ASN A 269 4.21 -2.23 22.76
CA ASN A 269 3.04 -3.11 22.94
C ASN A 269 1.71 -2.35 22.78
N ARG A 270 1.61 -1.17 23.35
CA ARG A 270 0.42 -0.29 23.24
C ARG A 270 0.18 0.13 21.79
N LEU A 271 1.22 0.61 21.10
CA LEU A 271 1.12 1.07 19.72
C LEU A 271 0.86 -0.09 18.75
N PHE A 272 1.53 -1.23 18.96
CA PHE A 272 1.31 -2.43 18.18
C PHE A 272 -0.13 -2.91 18.31
N ARG A 273 -0.65 -3.03 19.54
CA ARG A 273 -2.05 -3.42 19.78
C ARG A 273 -3.04 -2.41 19.16
N SER A 274 -2.76 -1.12 19.25
CA SER A 274 -3.59 -0.09 18.61
C SER A 274 -3.61 -0.19 17.10
N ALA A 275 -2.48 -0.52 16.48
CA ALA A 275 -2.34 -0.59 15.01
C ALA A 275 -2.76 -1.95 14.42
N ILE A 276 -2.50 -3.05 15.13
CA ILE A 276 -2.69 -4.43 14.64
C ILE A 276 -3.96 -5.06 15.22
N GLY A 277 -4.53 -4.49 16.27
CA GLY A 277 -5.74 -4.99 16.94
C GLY A 277 -5.48 -6.04 18.03
N VAL A 278 -4.31 -6.68 18.06
CA VAL A 278 -3.91 -7.71 19.03
C VAL A 278 -2.53 -7.43 19.58
N THR A 279 -2.18 -8.07 20.73
CA THR A 279 -0.84 -7.95 21.29
C THR A 279 0.20 -8.64 20.39
N PRO A 280 1.50 -8.23 20.45
CA PRO A 280 2.56 -8.90 19.71
C PRO A 280 2.65 -10.42 19.99
N THR A 281 2.42 -10.83 21.23
CA THR A 281 2.43 -12.25 21.63
C THR A 281 1.27 -13.01 21.00
N THR A 282 0.04 -12.46 21.06
CA THR A 282 -1.14 -13.06 20.41
C THR A 282 -0.98 -13.07 18.89
N PHE A 283 -0.36 -12.03 18.31
CA PHE A 283 -0.08 -11.97 16.89
C PHE A 283 0.89 -13.09 16.44
N ARG A 284 1.86 -13.42 17.29
CA ARG A 284 2.80 -14.52 17.06
C ARG A 284 2.12 -15.89 17.18
N SER A 285 1.31 -16.10 18.24
CA SER A 285 0.68 -17.41 18.50
C SER A 285 -0.31 -17.82 17.41
N ARG A 286 -0.96 -16.88 16.74
CA ARG A 286 -1.81 -17.16 15.57
C ARG A 286 -1.04 -17.77 14.38
N ARG A 287 0.29 -17.71 14.38
CA ARG A 287 1.15 -18.43 13.43
C ARG A 287 1.30 -19.91 13.77
N SER A 288 1.32 -20.24 15.08
CA SER A 288 1.63 -21.60 15.57
C SER A 288 0.42 -22.55 15.59
N ALA A 289 -0.76 -22.05 15.21
CA ALA A 289 -2.00 -22.84 15.21
C ALA A 289 -2.22 -23.67 13.93
N VAL A 290 -1.23 -23.73 13.02
CA VAL A 290 -1.23 -24.68 11.91
C VAL A 290 -0.50 -25.93 12.36
N PRO A 291 -1.17 -27.09 12.52
CA PRO A 291 -0.49 -28.36 12.77
C PRO A 291 0.46 -28.65 11.61
N ALA A 292 1.68 -29.05 11.93
CA ALA A 292 2.56 -29.69 10.97
C ALA A 292 1.92 -31.06 10.65
N GLU A 293 1.41 -31.21 9.43
CA GLU A 293 1.19 -32.51 8.80
C GLU A 293 2.45 -32.97 8.08
#